data_e07734c8e5db7c6aa5adecb2f5dccd40
#
_entry.id   e07734c8e5db7c6aa5adecb2f5dccd40
#
_cell.length_a   1.000
_cell.length_b   1.000
_cell.length_c   1.000
_cell.angle_alpha   90.00
_cell.angle_beta   90.00
_cell.angle_gamma   90.00
#
_symmetry.space_group_name_H-M   'P 1'
#
loop_
_entity.id
_entity.type
_entity.pdbx_description
1 polymer ?
#
loop_
_entity_poly.entity_id
_entity_poly.type
_entity_poly.pdbx_seq_one_letter_code
_entity_poly.pdbx_strand_id
1 'polypeptide(L)'
;RRQRQMCIRDRLYKEEEIGVFFDIGTNGELVIGNREFLLCGAGAAGPALEGGVVRTGMRASAGAVDKVYLRNGVFQSHVIGAEKACGICGSGIIDLIAELFLHGWIDFRGKLDPGKSPLIQRRDGMYAVKYAPGLFFYQEDIDEFIRTKAAAYTMVEYMLRESGISMEEIARFYVAGAFGKHVSKESAIVIGLYPDMDRDCLINVGNSSLAGAVRLLLDRRVLDDIEGILEKMVYIQFSAVDDFLHMMVAAQAIPHTDIKRYPSVWERLAPNLRQLF
;
A
#
# COMPACT_ATOMS: atom_id res chain seq x y z
N ARG A 1 -13.56 -12.55 11.33
CA ARG A 1 -12.71 -12.88 12.50
C ARG A 1 -11.49 -11.98 12.59
N ARG A 2 -10.72 -11.76 11.51
CA ARG A 2 -9.51 -10.92 11.54
C ARG A 2 -9.81 -9.47 11.92
N GLN A 3 -10.80 -8.84 11.32
CA GLN A 3 -11.19 -7.45 11.63
C GLN A 3 -11.50 -7.25 13.13
N ARG A 4 -12.16 -8.21 13.79
CA ARG A 4 -12.40 -8.15 15.24
C ARG A 4 -11.10 -8.15 16.04
N GLN A 5 -10.18 -9.05 15.69
CA GLN A 5 -8.86 -9.13 16.36
C GLN A 5 -8.07 -7.85 16.18
N MET A 6 -8.15 -7.24 14.98
CA MET A 6 -7.55 -5.94 14.68
C MET A 6 -8.12 -4.85 15.59
N CYS A 7 -9.46 -4.69 15.66
CA CYS A 7 -10.12 -3.72 16.54
C CYS A 7 -9.72 -3.91 18.01
N ILE A 8 -9.62 -5.16 18.48
CA ILE A 8 -9.24 -5.49 19.87
C ILE A 8 -7.83 -5.01 20.19
N ARG A 9 -6.89 -5.18 19.28
CA ARG A 9 -5.51 -4.76 19.49
C ARG A 9 -5.39 -3.25 19.61
N ASP A 10 -5.96 -2.50 18.68
CA ASP A 10 -5.72 -1.06 18.52
C ASP A 10 -6.76 -0.19 19.21
N ARG A 11 -7.80 -0.83 19.77
CA ARG A 11 -8.89 -0.19 20.52
C ARG A 11 -9.71 0.84 19.71
N LEU A 12 -9.72 0.75 18.37
CA LEU A 12 -10.48 1.65 17.51
C LEU A 12 -11.93 1.82 17.99
N TYR A 13 -12.55 0.73 18.46
CA TYR A 13 -13.91 0.74 19.02
C TYR A 13 -14.07 1.54 20.33
N LYS A 14 -13.01 2.08 20.91
CA LYS A 14 -13.01 2.94 22.13
C LYS A 14 -12.57 4.36 21.84
N GLU A 15 -12.03 4.63 20.64
CA GLU A 15 -11.57 5.96 20.25
C GLU A 15 -12.75 6.87 19.93
N GLU A 16 -12.62 8.17 20.22
CA GLU A 16 -13.60 9.18 19.83
C GLU A 16 -13.44 9.60 18.38
N GLU A 17 -12.18 9.74 17.95
CA GLU A 17 -11.82 10.14 16.61
C GLU A 17 -11.95 8.97 15.63
N ILE A 18 -12.25 9.30 14.38
CA ILE A 18 -12.38 8.29 13.31
C ILE A 18 -10.99 7.82 12.89
N GLY A 19 -10.81 6.52 12.88
CA GLY A 19 -9.60 5.88 12.37
C GLY A 19 -9.88 4.90 11.24
N VAL A 20 -8.87 4.70 10.42
CA VAL A 20 -8.83 3.64 9.41
C VAL A 20 -7.84 2.57 9.86
N PHE A 21 -8.23 1.33 9.76
CA PHE A 21 -7.37 0.19 10.00
C PHE A 21 -7.30 -0.67 8.76
N PHE A 22 -6.12 -0.83 8.17
CA PHE A 22 -5.92 -1.55 6.93
C PHE A 22 -4.82 -2.62 7.08
N ASP A 23 -5.21 -3.89 7.02
CA ASP A 23 -4.29 -5.03 6.93
C ASP A 23 -4.09 -5.37 5.46
N ILE A 24 -2.89 -5.08 4.95
CA ILE A 24 -2.56 -5.20 3.53
C ILE A 24 -1.75 -6.48 3.32
N GLY A 25 -2.29 -7.38 2.53
CA GLY A 25 -1.68 -8.60 2.04
C GLY A 25 -2.25 -8.98 0.69
N THR A 26 -2.26 -10.25 0.37
CA THR A 26 -2.97 -10.80 -0.82
C THR A 26 -4.45 -10.41 -0.79
N ASN A 27 -5.06 -10.40 0.40
CA ASN A 27 -6.34 -9.76 0.67
C ASN A 27 -6.09 -8.47 1.45
N GLY A 28 -6.98 -7.49 1.28
CA GLY A 28 -7.05 -6.31 2.13
C GLY A 28 -8.23 -6.47 3.10
N GLU A 29 -7.96 -6.47 4.41
CA GLU A 29 -8.98 -6.36 5.44
C GLU A 29 -9.00 -4.94 5.98
N LEU A 30 -10.16 -4.30 5.93
CA LEU A 30 -10.35 -2.89 6.25
C LEU A 30 -11.39 -2.69 7.35
N VAL A 31 -11.12 -1.78 8.27
CA VAL A 31 -12.08 -1.27 9.25
C VAL A 31 -11.98 0.25 9.29
N ILE A 32 -13.11 0.94 9.21
CA ILE A 32 -13.21 2.39 9.38
C ILE A 32 -14.24 2.66 10.48
N GLY A 33 -13.94 3.57 11.39
CA GLY A 33 -14.88 3.98 12.42
C GLY A 33 -14.23 4.43 13.70
N ASN A 34 -15.04 4.41 14.75
CA ASN A 34 -14.68 4.85 16.10
C ASN A 34 -15.51 4.08 17.16
N ARG A 35 -15.68 4.67 18.33
CA ARG A 35 -16.50 4.06 19.38
C ARG A 35 -18.00 3.92 19.05
N GLU A 36 -18.51 4.68 18.06
CA GLU A 36 -19.93 4.73 17.73
C GLU A 36 -20.31 3.72 16.64
N PHE A 37 -19.45 3.53 15.64
CA PHE A 37 -19.66 2.63 14.51
C PHE A 37 -18.36 2.00 14.02
N LEU A 38 -18.48 0.84 13.36
CA LEU A 38 -17.36 0.15 12.71
C LEU A 38 -17.83 -0.39 11.35
N LEU A 39 -17.36 0.23 10.27
CA LEU A 39 -17.52 -0.31 8.92
C LEU A 39 -16.39 -1.27 8.60
N CYS A 40 -16.72 -2.45 8.13
CA CYS A 40 -15.74 -3.49 7.84
C CYS A 40 -15.87 -3.96 6.41
N GLY A 41 -14.76 -4.20 5.77
CA GLY A 41 -14.71 -4.75 4.42
C GLY A 41 -13.51 -5.66 4.23
N ALA A 42 -13.61 -6.57 3.26
CA ALA A 42 -12.48 -7.36 2.81
C ALA A 42 -12.58 -7.58 1.30
N GLY A 43 -11.46 -7.46 0.62
CA GLY A 43 -11.36 -7.66 -0.82
C GLY A 43 -10.01 -8.21 -1.22
N ALA A 44 -9.91 -8.75 -2.43
CA ALA A 44 -8.64 -9.18 -3.00
C ALA A 44 -7.87 -7.94 -3.48
N ALA A 45 -6.70 -7.68 -2.89
CA ALA A 45 -5.77 -6.67 -3.39
C ALA A 45 -4.84 -7.29 -4.46
N GLY A 46 -4.42 -8.52 -4.26
CA GLY A 46 -3.50 -9.25 -5.13
C GLY A 46 -2.13 -9.48 -4.51
N PRO A 47 -1.36 -10.47 -4.98
CA PRO A 47 -0.11 -10.86 -4.36
C PRO A 47 1.09 -9.99 -4.75
N ALA A 48 0.94 -9.00 -5.64
CA ALA A 48 2.05 -8.17 -6.11
C ALA A 48 2.72 -7.37 -4.99
N LEU A 49 1.94 -6.91 -3.99
CA LEU A 49 2.44 -6.19 -2.82
C LEU A 49 3.35 -7.06 -1.93
N GLU A 50 3.21 -8.38 -1.98
CA GLU A 50 4.06 -9.32 -1.25
C GLU A 50 5.22 -9.87 -2.10
N GLY A 51 5.42 -9.35 -3.32
CA GLY A 51 6.39 -9.83 -4.30
C GLY A 51 5.91 -11.06 -5.09
N GLY A 52 4.68 -11.51 -4.89
CA GLY A 52 4.07 -12.53 -5.74
C GLY A 52 3.75 -11.97 -7.13
N VAL A 53 3.73 -12.82 -8.16
CA VAL A 53 3.50 -12.52 -9.59
C VAL A 53 4.52 -11.58 -10.25
N VAL A 54 5.46 -11.02 -9.51
CA VAL A 54 6.59 -10.25 -10.04
C VAL A 54 7.72 -11.21 -10.40
N ARG A 55 8.32 -11.08 -11.59
CA ARG A 55 9.29 -12.06 -12.13
C ARG A 55 10.50 -12.30 -11.21
N THR A 56 11.01 -11.24 -10.58
CA THR A 56 12.12 -11.30 -9.62
C THR A 56 11.64 -11.06 -8.19
N GLY A 57 10.33 -11.16 -7.96
CA GLY A 57 9.73 -10.96 -6.66
C GLY A 57 10.03 -12.13 -5.71
N MET A 58 10.23 -11.83 -4.44
CA MET A 58 10.44 -12.81 -3.39
C MET A 58 9.95 -12.30 -2.04
N ARG A 59 9.78 -13.20 -1.09
CA ARG A 59 9.48 -12.83 0.29
C ARG A 59 10.66 -12.09 0.92
N ALA A 60 10.39 -11.27 1.94
CA ALA A 60 11.41 -10.58 2.73
C ALA A 60 12.27 -11.61 3.51
N SER A 61 13.33 -12.11 2.88
CA SER A 61 14.28 -13.09 3.40
C SER A 61 15.68 -12.78 2.90
N ALA A 62 16.68 -13.53 3.33
CA ALA A 62 18.07 -13.34 2.90
C ALA A 62 18.18 -13.29 1.38
N GLY A 63 18.87 -12.28 0.84
CA GLY A 63 19.01 -12.02 -0.60
C GLY A 63 17.91 -11.13 -1.21
N ALA A 64 16.84 -10.78 -0.48
CA ALA A 64 15.83 -9.87 -0.98
C ALA A 64 16.28 -8.41 -0.89
N VAL A 65 16.10 -7.65 -1.97
CA VAL A 65 16.19 -6.19 -1.95
C VAL A 65 14.94 -5.66 -1.26
N ASP A 66 15.10 -4.96 -0.14
CA ASP A 66 14.00 -4.42 0.68
C ASP A 66 13.96 -2.89 0.70
N LYS A 67 15.04 -2.21 0.24
CA LYS A 67 15.07 -0.76 0.05
C LYS A 67 15.79 -0.41 -1.24
N VAL A 68 15.28 0.58 -1.95
CA VAL A 68 15.85 1.09 -3.20
C VAL A 68 15.87 2.61 -3.17
N TYR A 69 16.98 3.19 -3.59
CA TYR A 69 17.15 4.63 -3.79
C TYR A 69 17.79 4.87 -5.14
N LEU A 70 17.35 5.88 -5.88
CA LEU A 70 17.94 6.31 -7.14
C LEU A 70 18.75 7.60 -6.92
N ARG A 71 20.07 7.51 -6.99
CA ARG A 71 20.96 8.67 -6.83
C ARG A 71 21.89 8.80 -8.03
N ASN A 72 21.90 9.98 -8.63
CA ASN A 72 22.73 10.27 -9.81
C ASN A 72 22.56 9.24 -10.95
N GLY A 73 21.34 8.77 -11.16
CA GLY A 73 21.01 7.80 -12.21
C GLY A 73 21.45 6.36 -11.91
N VAL A 74 21.88 6.05 -10.67
CA VAL A 74 22.31 4.72 -10.23
C VAL A 74 21.48 4.26 -9.05
N PHE A 75 21.02 3.01 -9.08
CA PHE A 75 20.32 2.40 -7.95
C PHE A 75 21.29 2.01 -6.84
N GLN A 76 20.93 2.40 -5.63
CA GLN A 76 21.49 1.92 -4.38
C GLN A 76 20.43 1.08 -3.68
N SER A 77 20.76 -0.14 -3.30
CA SER A 77 19.81 -1.05 -2.67
C SER A 77 20.37 -1.62 -1.38
N HIS A 78 19.50 -1.83 -0.41
CA HIS A 78 19.79 -2.65 0.75
C HIS A 78 19.30 -4.08 0.47
N VAL A 79 20.11 -5.07 0.86
CA VAL A 79 19.82 -6.51 0.67
C VAL A 79 19.75 -7.18 2.04
N ILE A 80 18.66 -7.85 2.35
CA ILE A 80 18.47 -8.51 3.65
C ILE A 80 19.47 -9.64 3.81
N GLY A 81 20.30 -9.58 4.85
CA GLY A 81 21.12 -10.68 5.35
C GLY A 81 22.05 -11.36 4.34
N ALA A 82 22.37 -10.69 3.21
CA ALA A 82 23.25 -11.21 2.18
C ALA A 82 23.99 -10.08 1.44
N GLU A 83 25.13 -10.40 0.84
CA GLU A 83 25.90 -9.45 0.01
C GLU A 83 25.34 -9.35 -1.42
N LYS A 84 24.71 -10.42 -1.91
CA LYS A 84 24.19 -10.49 -3.28
C LYS A 84 22.67 -10.51 -3.32
N ALA A 85 22.09 -9.60 -4.11
CA ALA A 85 20.67 -9.61 -4.38
C ALA A 85 20.26 -10.84 -5.22
N CYS A 86 19.18 -11.51 -4.79
CA CYS A 86 18.56 -12.63 -5.48
C CYS A 86 17.19 -12.28 -6.06
N GLY A 87 16.57 -11.21 -5.54
CA GLY A 87 15.26 -10.73 -5.95
C GLY A 87 14.86 -9.49 -5.15
N ILE A 88 13.60 -9.11 -5.21
CA ILE A 88 13.05 -7.92 -4.57
C ILE A 88 11.79 -8.29 -3.78
N CYS A 89 11.65 -7.80 -2.55
CA CYS A 89 10.43 -7.99 -1.77
C CYS A 89 9.49 -6.77 -1.89
N GLY A 90 8.30 -6.89 -1.33
CA GLY A 90 7.25 -5.88 -1.48
C GLY A 90 7.67 -4.46 -1.09
N SER A 91 8.43 -4.26 -0.01
CA SER A 91 8.94 -2.94 0.38
C SER A 91 9.92 -2.37 -0.64
N GLY A 92 10.81 -3.21 -1.16
CA GLY A 92 11.74 -2.82 -2.23
C GLY A 92 11.03 -2.47 -3.54
N ILE A 93 9.94 -3.17 -3.90
CA ILE A 93 9.11 -2.87 -5.07
C ILE A 93 8.48 -1.48 -4.94
N ILE A 94 7.93 -1.16 -3.77
CA ILE A 94 7.33 0.15 -3.49
C ILE A 94 8.37 1.26 -3.63
N ASP A 95 9.54 1.09 -3.02
CA ASP A 95 10.63 2.05 -3.15
C ASP A 95 11.08 2.20 -4.60
N LEU A 96 11.25 1.09 -5.32
CA LEU A 96 11.66 1.11 -6.72
C LEU A 96 10.67 1.91 -7.59
N ILE A 97 9.38 1.63 -7.49
CA ILE A 97 8.36 2.33 -8.29
C ILE A 97 8.28 3.82 -7.90
N ALA A 98 8.37 4.13 -6.61
CA ALA A 98 8.40 5.51 -6.13
C ALA A 98 9.61 6.30 -6.69
N GLU A 99 10.79 5.70 -6.67
CA GLU A 99 12.01 6.30 -7.21
C GLU A 99 11.92 6.48 -8.73
N LEU A 100 11.41 5.48 -9.46
CA LEU A 100 11.20 5.58 -10.90
C LEU A 100 10.26 6.74 -11.24
N PHE A 101 9.18 6.91 -10.49
CA PHE A 101 8.21 7.97 -10.71
C PHE A 101 8.78 9.35 -10.37
N LEU A 102 9.38 9.53 -9.20
CA LEU A 102 9.95 10.82 -8.78
C LEU A 102 11.04 11.32 -9.72
N HIS A 103 11.80 10.43 -10.34
CA HIS A 103 12.85 10.76 -11.29
C HIS A 103 12.37 10.79 -12.76
N GLY A 104 11.09 10.52 -13.00
CA GLY A 104 10.47 10.56 -14.33
C GLY A 104 10.93 9.46 -15.27
N TRP A 105 11.34 8.32 -14.72
CA TRP A 105 11.64 7.12 -15.51
C TRP A 105 10.39 6.33 -15.88
N ILE A 106 9.32 6.56 -15.16
CA ILE A 106 7.95 6.16 -15.53
C ILE A 106 7.04 7.39 -15.52
N ASP A 107 5.99 7.34 -16.34
CA ASP A 107 4.92 8.33 -16.30
C ASP A 107 3.89 8.01 -15.18
N PHE A 108 2.86 8.84 -15.05
CA PHE A 108 1.79 8.61 -14.06
C PHE A 108 0.98 7.32 -14.32
N ARG A 109 1.08 6.74 -15.51
CA ARG A 109 0.48 5.44 -15.86
C ARG A 109 1.43 4.27 -15.61
N GLY A 110 2.62 4.56 -15.08
CA GLY A 110 3.67 3.55 -14.83
C GLY A 110 4.42 3.09 -16.08
N LYS A 111 4.37 3.82 -17.20
CA LYS A 111 5.06 3.42 -18.42
C LYS A 111 6.52 3.85 -18.40
N LEU A 112 7.41 2.87 -18.57
CA LEU A 112 8.86 3.09 -18.64
C LEU A 112 9.24 3.93 -19.87
N ASP A 113 10.03 4.99 -19.66
CA ASP A 113 10.61 5.81 -20.72
C ASP A 113 12.08 5.40 -20.97
N PRO A 114 12.38 4.67 -22.06
CA PRO A 114 13.73 4.22 -22.37
C PRO A 114 14.72 5.35 -22.64
N GLY A 115 14.22 6.57 -22.90
CA GLY A 115 15.07 7.76 -23.11
C GLY A 115 15.68 8.32 -21.82
N LYS A 116 15.21 7.87 -20.64
CA LYS A 116 15.64 8.41 -19.33
C LYS A 116 16.92 7.79 -18.78
N SER A 117 17.19 6.53 -19.10
CA SER A 117 18.37 5.84 -18.55
C SER A 117 18.78 4.63 -19.37
N PRO A 118 20.10 4.36 -19.52
CA PRO A 118 20.60 3.12 -20.13
C PRO A 118 20.27 1.86 -19.30
N LEU A 119 19.81 2.03 -18.05
CA LEU A 119 19.32 0.93 -17.22
C LEU A 119 17.93 0.43 -17.65
N ILE A 120 17.19 1.22 -18.45
CA ILE A 120 15.94 0.80 -19.06
C ILE A 120 16.25 0.16 -20.40
N GLN A 121 16.04 -1.15 -20.51
CA GLN A 121 16.45 -1.95 -21.66
C GLN A 121 15.29 -2.78 -22.20
N ARG A 122 15.33 -3.09 -23.49
CA ARG A 122 14.37 -4.02 -24.07
C ARG A 122 14.81 -5.47 -23.78
N ARG A 123 13.95 -6.23 -23.11
CA ARG A 123 14.17 -7.62 -22.77
C ARG A 123 12.88 -8.41 -22.97
N ASP A 124 12.97 -9.61 -23.53
CA ASP A 124 11.80 -10.49 -23.75
C ASP A 124 10.62 -9.77 -24.45
N GLY A 125 10.94 -8.86 -25.38
CA GLY A 125 9.94 -8.12 -26.17
C GLY A 125 9.37 -6.86 -25.48
N MET A 126 9.69 -6.58 -24.24
CA MET A 126 9.19 -5.41 -23.46
C MET A 126 10.31 -4.62 -22.79
N TYR A 127 10.00 -3.46 -22.25
CA TYR A 127 10.96 -2.70 -21.45
C TYR A 127 11.06 -3.24 -20.04
N ALA A 128 12.27 -3.21 -19.49
CA ALA A 128 12.59 -3.56 -18.13
C ALA A 128 13.68 -2.64 -17.59
N VAL A 129 13.64 -2.33 -16.31
CA VAL A 129 14.68 -1.54 -15.62
C VAL A 129 15.58 -2.46 -14.81
N LYS A 130 16.89 -2.31 -15.00
CA LYS A 130 17.92 -3.01 -14.23
C LYS A 130 18.08 -2.32 -12.88
N TYR A 131 17.60 -2.94 -11.78
CA TYR A 131 17.68 -2.38 -10.43
C TYR A 131 18.82 -2.95 -9.57
N ALA A 132 19.35 -4.12 -9.95
CA ALA A 132 20.51 -4.74 -9.32
C ALA A 132 21.31 -5.59 -10.34
N PRO A 133 22.52 -6.06 -10.03
CA PRO A 133 23.30 -6.91 -10.94
C PRO A 133 22.52 -8.17 -11.35
N GLY A 134 22.20 -8.26 -12.66
CA GLY A 134 21.45 -9.40 -13.22
C GLY A 134 19.93 -9.41 -12.94
N LEU A 135 19.40 -8.43 -12.18
CA LEU A 135 17.98 -8.36 -11.83
C LEU A 135 17.29 -7.21 -12.54
N PHE A 136 16.12 -7.51 -13.11
CA PHE A 136 15.31 -6.59 -13.90
C PHE A 136 13.89 -6.57 -13.39
N PHE A 137 13.28 -5.38 -13.39
CA PHE A 137 11.88 -5.15 -13.10
C PHE A 137 11.17 -4.77 -14.40
N TYR A 138 10.21 -5.55 -14.83
CA TYR A 138 9.60 -5.48 -16.14
C TYR A 138 8.39 -4.55 -16.16
N GLN A 139 8.01 -4.07 -17.34
CA GLN A 139 6.79 -3.27 -17.51
C GLN A 139 5.55 -4.01 -17.01
N GLU A 140 5.45 -5.31 -17.26
CA GLU A 140 4.33 -6.13 -16.74
C GLU A 140 4.28 -6.17 -15.22
N ASP A 141 5.44 -6.19 -14.55
CA ASP A 141 5.53 -6.17 -13.07
C ASP A 141 4.99 -4.85 -12.53
N ILE A 142 5.30 -3.73 -13.21
CA ILE A 142 4.79 -2.40 -12.86
C ILE A 142 3.27 -2.35 -13.06
N ASP A 143 2.77 -2.82 -14.20
CA ASP A 143 1.36 -2.83 -14.54
C ASP A 143 0.55 -3.66 -13.54
N GLU A 144 1.06 -4.82 -13.10
CA GLU A 144 0.43 -5.67 -12.10
C GLU A 144 0.44 -5.05 -10.71
N PHE A 145 1.55 -4.40 -10.35
CA PHE A 145 1.64 -3.68 -9.09
C PHE A 145 0.63 -2.52 -9.03
N ILE A 146 0.49 -1.74 -10.10
CA ILE A 146 -0.48 -0.63 -10.17
C ILE A 146 -1.91 -1.15 -10.04
N ARG A 147 -2.25 -2.27 -10.66
CA ARG A 147 -3.59 -2.90 -10.50
C ARG A 147 -3.86 -3.29 -9.05
N THR A 148 -2.88 -3.92 -8.41
CA THR A 148 -2.97 -4.32 -6.99
C THR A 148 -3.12 -3.11 -6.07
N LYS A 149 -2.32 -2.06 -6.28
CA LYS A 149 -2.39 -0.80 -5.54
C LYS A 149 -3.76 -0.12 -5.74
N ALA A 150 -4.25 -0.08 -6.97
CA ALA A 150 -5.55 0.50 -7.28
C ALA A 150 -6.70 -0.22 -6.55
N ALA A 151 -6.68 -1.55 -6.51
CA ALA A 151 -7.68 -2.31 -5.76
C ALA A 151 -7.65 -1.98 -4.26
N ALA A 152 -6.44 -1.91 -3.67
CA ALA A 152 -6.26 -1.57 -2.26
C ALA A 152 -6.77 -0.16 -1.94
N TYR A 153 -6.39 0.84 -2.75
CA TYR A 153 -6.84 2.22 -2.60
C TYR A 153 -8.35 2.35 -2.73
N THR A 154 -8.94 1.72 -3.75
CA THR A 154 -10.38 1.80 -4.02
C THR A 154 -11.20 1.24 -2.87
N MET A 155 -10.73 0.20 -2.17
CA MET A 155 -11.43 -0.31 -0.99
C MET A 155 -11.56 0.77 0.10
N VAL A 156 -10.50 1.52 0.37
CA VAL A 156 -10.52 2.62 1.34
C VAL A 156 -11.44 3.74 0.87
N GLU A 157 -11.27 4.21 -0.35
CA GLU A 157 -12.05 5.30 -0.94
C GLU A 157 -13.55 4.98 -0.97
N TYR A 158 -13.90 3.75 -1.37
CA TYR A 158 -15.29 3.32 -1.40
C TYR A 158 -15.92 3.35 0.01
N MET A 159 -15.24 2.81 1.01
CA MET A 159 -15.77 2.79 2.38
C MET A 159 -15.93 4.19 2.96
N LEU A 160 -15.00 5.11 2.68
CA LEU A 160 -15.13 6.51 3.08
C LEU A 160 -16.34 7.18 2.40
N ARG A 161 -16.51 6.97 1.10
CA ARG A 161 -17.66 7.50 0.36
C ARG A 161 -19.00 6.99 0.90
N GLU A 162 -19.11 5.69 1.15
CA GLU A 162 -20.34 5.09 1.68
C GLU A 162 -20.67 5.54 3.11
N SER A 163 -19.65 5.87 3.90
CA SER A 163 -19.84 6.41 5.25
C SER A 163 -20.11 7.92 5.26
N GLY A 164 -19.92 8.60 4.13
CA GLY A 164 -19.98 10.06 4.07
C GLY A 164 -18.83 10.75 4.79
N ILE A 165 -17.73 10.03 5.06
CA ILE A 165 -16.55 10.53 5.77
C ILE A 165 -15.52 10.98 4.75
N SER A 166 -14.96 12.17 4.93
CA SER A 166 -13.85 12.65 4.12
C SER A 166 -12.50 12.15 4.66
N MET A 167 -11.46 12.17 3.82
CA MET A 167 -10.12 11.75 4.25
C MET A 167 -9.56 12.67 5.35
N GLU A 168 -9.94 13.93 5.37
CA GLU A 168 -9.52 14.94 6.34
C GLU A 168 -10.07 14.69 7.75
N GLU A 169 -11.18 13.94 7.84
CA GLU A 169 -11.78 13.55 9.13
C GLU A 169 -11.07 12.35 9.76
N ILE A 170 -10.16 11.70 9.02
CA ILE A 170 -9.41 10.56 9.54
C ILE A 170 -8.26 11.04 10.42
N ALA A 171 -8.38 10.83 11.72
CA ALA A 171 -7.35 11.20 12.69
C ALA A 171 -6.14 10.26 12.64
N ARG A 172 -6.35 8.97 12.36
CA ARG A 172 -5.28 7.96 12.34
C ARG A 172 -5.53 6.90 11.27
N PHE A 173 -4.46 6.52 10.58
CA PHE A 173 -4.45 5.46 9.59
C PHE A 173 -3.49 4.35 10.03
N TYR A 174 -4.04 3.26 10.51
CA TYR A 174 -3.27 2.10 10.98
C TYR A 174 -3.02 1.13 9.84
N VAL A 175 -1.76 0.81 9.60
CA VAL A 175 -1.35 -0.17 8.60
C VAL A 175 -0.83 -1.43 9.29
N ALA A 176 -1.49 -2.54 9.02
CA ALA A 176 -1.17 -3.84 9.60
C ALA A 176 -0.53 -4.78 8.59
N GLY A 177 -0.14 -5.95 9.08
CA GLY A 177 0.52 -7.00 8.33
C GLY A 177 2.03 -6.88 8.35
N ALA A 178 2.71 -7.90 7.85
CA ALA A 178 4.17 -7.90 7.69
C ALA A 178 4.64 -6.76 6.77
N PHE A 179 3.81 -6.43 5.80
CA PHE A 179 3.99 -5.35 4.84
C PHE A 179 4.10 -3.99 5.53
N GLY A 180 3.16 -3.62 6.41
CA GLY A 180 3.13 -2.31 7.08
C GLY A 180 4.37 -1.99 7.91
N LYS A 181 5.08 -3.00 8.43
CA LYS A 181 6.24 -2.79 9.29
C LYS A 181 7.49 -2.27 8.56
N HIS A 182 7.67 -2.64 7.30
CA HIS A 182 8.92 -2.44 6.55
C HIS A 182 8.79 -1.47 5.39
N VAL A 183 7.57 -1.06 5.03
CA VAL A 183 7.30 -0.12 3.94
C VAL A 183 7.64 1.31 4.35
N SER A 184 8.32 2.03 3.48
CA SER A 184 8.53 3.48 3.61
C SER A 184 7.19 4.21 3.47
N LYS A 185 6.81 5.01 4.47
CA LYS A 185 5.61 5.85 4.40
C LYS A 185 5.66 6.77 3.19
N GLU A 186 6.82 7.40 2.96
CA GLU A 186 7.02 8.32 1.83
C GLU A 186 6.84 7.62 0.48
N SER A 187 7.46 6.46 0.29
CA SER A 187 7.33 5.71 -0.96
C SER A 187 5.90 5.23 -1.18
N ALA A 188 5.21 4.79 -0.11
CA ALA A 188 3.81 4.36 -0.18
C ALA A 188 2.85 5.50 -0.53
N ILE A 189 3.11 6.73 -0.05
CA ILE A 189 2.36 7.93 -0.43
C ILE A 189 2.65 8.31 -1.88
N VAL A 190 3.93 8.31 -2.29
CA VAL A 190 4.34 8.63 -3.66
C VAL A 190 3.64 7.77 -4.70
N ILE A 191 3.47 6.49 -4.42
CA ILE A 191 2.77 5.58 -5.33
C ILE A 191 1.25 5.60 -5.17
N GLY A 192 0.71 6.31 -4.17
CA GLY A 192 -0.71 6.38 -3.88
C GLY A 192 -1.30 5.13 -3.23
N LEU A 193 -0.49 4.36 -2.50
CA LEU A 193 -0.97 3.24 -1.69
C LEU A 193 -1.48 3.72 -0.32
N TYR A 194 -0.82 4.73 0.27
CA TYR A 194 -1.28 5.42 1.46
C TYR A 194 -1.82 6.80 1.11
N PRO A 195 -2.77 7.34 1.88
CA PRO A 195 -3.22 8.72 1.71
C PRO A 195 -2.09 9.69 2.02
N ASP A 196 -2.13 10.86 1.38
CA ASP A 196 -1.21 11.95 1.68
C ASP A 196 -1.71 12.74 2.90
N MET A 197 -1.31 12.30 4.06
CA MET A 197 -1.67 12.85 5.36
C MET A 197 -0.42 13.02 6.23
N ASP A 198 -0.58 13.61 7.41
CA ASP A 198 0.51 13.73 8.37
C ASP A 198 1.11 12.35 8.67
N ARG A 199 2.45 12.25 8.56
CA ARG A 199 3.20 11.01 8.74
C ARG A 199 3.10 10.45 10.15
N ASP A 200 2.83 11.29 11.14
CA ASP A 200 2.61 10.87 12.52
C ASP A 200 1.23 10.20 12.70
N CYS A 201 0.27 10.53 11.84
CA CYS A 201 -1.04 9.88 11.79
C CYS A 201 -1.03 8.53 11.05
N LEU A 202 0.03 8.22 10.28
CA LEU A 202 0.23 6.92 9.65
C LEU A 202 0.97 5.98 10.61
N ILE A 203 0.28 4.98 11.15
CA ILE A 203 0.80 4.13 12.24
C ILE A 203 0.98 2.69 11.77
N ASN A 204 2.22 2.22 11.75
CA ASN A 204 2.52 0.82 11.43
C ASN A 204 2.35 -0.05 12.67
N VAL A 205 1.46 -1.03 12.63
CA VAL A 205 1.06 -1.83 13.80
C VAL A 205 1.50 -3.30 13.74
N GLY A 206 2.17 -3.72 12.68
CA GLY A 206 2.65 -5.10 12.52
C GLY A 206 1.51 -6.12 12.43
N ASN A 207 1.70 -7.33 12.94
CA ASN A 207 0.67 -8.38 12.88
C ASN A 207 -0.40 -8.17 13.95
N SER A 208 -1.36 -7.34 13.65
CA SER A 208 -2.44 -6.95 14.57
C SER A 208 -3.42 -8.10 14.85
N SER A 209 -3.68 -8.96 13.87
CA SER A 209 -4.54 -10.14 14.05
C SER A 209 -3.97 -11.10 15.09
N LEU A 210 -2.64 -11.35 15.04
CA LEU A 210 -1.96 -12.16 16.05
C LEU A 210 -1.98 -11.48 17.42
N ALA A 211 -1.65 -10.19 17.49
CA ALA A 211 -1.63 -9.43 18.74
C ALA A 211 -3.02 -9.39 19.40
N GLY A 212 -4.09 -9.21 18.61
CA GLY A 212 -5.47 -9.29 19.10
C GLY A 212 -5.83 -10.69 19.61
N ALA A 213 -5.40 -11.75 18.94
CA ALA A 213 -5.61 -13.13 19.39
C ALA A 213 -4.89 -13.42 20.71
N VAL A 214 -3.63 -12.97 20.86
CA VAL A 214 -2.87 -13.10 22.10
C VAL A 214 -3.58 -12.37 23.24
N ARG A 215 -4.06 -11.15 23.00
CA ARG A 215 -4.80 -10.38 24.01
C ARG A 215 -6.07 -11.09 24.46
N LEU A 216 -6.83 -11.71 23.54
CA LEU A 216 -8.01 -12.53 23.85
C LEU A 216 -7.69 -13.73 24.74
N LEU A 217 -6.52 -14.33 24.55
CA LEU A 217 -6.07 -15.47 25.38
C LEU A 217 -5.65 -15.04 26.77
N LEU A 218 -5.08 -13.84 26.92
CA LEU A 218 -4.50 -13.35 28.16
C LEU A 218 -5.49 -12.59 29.06
N ASP A 219 -6.53 -11.98 28.47
CA ASP A 219 -7.48 -11.12 29.20
C ASP A 219 -8.93 -11.47 28.85
N ARG A 220 -9.63 -12.15 29.77
CA ARG A 220 -11.03 -12.54 29.60
C ARG A 220 -12.00 -11.38 29.46
N ARG A 221 -11.67 -10.20 30.00
CA ARG A 221 -12.52 -8.99 29.88
C ARG A 221 -12.68 -8.53 28.44
N VAL A 222 -11.73 -8.90 27.57
CA VAL A 222 -11.81 -8.61 26.14
C VAL A 222 -12.93 -9.39 25.43
N LEU A 223 -13.44 -10.47 26.04
CA LEU A 223 -14.58 -11.21 25.49
C LEU A 223 -15.87 -10.36 25.54
N ASP A 224 -16.04 -9.56 26.60
CA ASP A 224 -17.18 -8.65 26.72
C ASP A 224 -17.10 -7.53 25.67
N ASP A 225 -15.87 -7.07 25.35
CA ASP A 225 -15.62 -6.08 24.28
C ASP A 225 -16.03 -6.64 22.88
N ILE A 226 -15.94 -7.98 22.65
CA ILE A 226 -16.29 -8.58 21.37
C ILE A 226 -17.77 -8.41 21.04
N GLU A 227 -18.65 -8.58 22.01
CA GLU A 227 -20.10 -8.41 21.80
C GLU A 227 -20.41 -6.98 21.37
N GLY A 228 -19.86 -5.99 22.10
CA GLY A 228 -20.01 -4.59 21.75
C GLY A 228 -19.39 -4.20 20.40
N ILE A 229 -18.28 -4.85 20.00
CA ILE A 229 -17.69 -4.67 18.65
C ILE A 229 -18.65 -5.24 17.59
N LEU A 230 -19.19 -6.43 17.80
CA LEU A 230 -20.08 -7.09 16.84
C LEU A 230 -21.38 -6.32 16.61
N GLU A 231 -21.95 -5.72 17.66
CA GLU A 231 -23.16 -4.90 17.56
C GLU A 231 -22.96 -3.66 16.69
N LYS A 232 -21.74 -3.11 16.66
CA LYS A 232 -21.38 -1.91 15.89
C LYS A 232 -20.86 -2.21 14.48
N MET A 233 -20.48 -3.45 14.20
CA MET A 233 -19.88 -3.84 12.94
C MET A 233 -20.91 -3.97 11.82
N VAL A 234 -20.73 -3.16 10.77
CA VAL A 234 -21.44 -3.28 9.50
C VAL A 234 -20.45 -3.76 8.43
N TYR A 235 -20.77 -4.85 7.75
CA TYR A 235 -19.91 -5.41 6.72
C TYR A 235 -20.32 -4.94 5.32
N ILE A 236 -19.36 -4.41 4.57
CA ILE A 236 -19.49 -3.99 3.17
C ILE A 236 -18.89 -5.06 2.27
N GLN A 237 -19.68 -5.53 1.32
CA GLN A 237 -19.24 -6.53 0.34
C GLN A 237 -18.84 -5.84 -0.96
N PHE A 238 -17.55 -5.64 -1.19
CA PHE A 238 -17.02 -4.93 -2.39
C PHE A 238 -17.41 -5.57 -3.72
N SER A 239 -17.63 -6.88 -3.77
CA SER A 239 -18.06 -7.58 -4.98
C SER A 239 -19.48 -7.25 -5.44
N ALA A 240 -20.30 -6.61 -4.58
CA ALA A 240 -21.66 -6.20 -4.88
C ALA A 240 -21.77 -4.71 -5.28
N VAL A 241 -20.62 -4.06 -5.54
CA VAL A 241 -20.55 -2.61 -5.80
C VAL A 241 -20.38 -2.37 -7.30
N ASP A 242 -21.40 -1.80 -7.94
CA ASP A 242 -21.39 -1.55 -9.39
C ASP A 242 -20.28 -0.58 -9.82
N ASP A 243 -20.01 0.46 -9.03
CA ASP A 243 -19.02 1.50 -9.35
C ASP A 243 -17.57 1.12 -8.98
N PHE A 244 -17.33 0.01 -8.30
CA PHE A 244 -15.99 -0.33 -7.79
C PHE A 244 -14.93 -0.38 -8.89
N LEU A 245 -15.26 -0.97 -10.03
CA LEU A 245 -14.35 -1.05 -11.18
C LEU A 245 -14.05 0.33 -11.79
N HIS A 246 -15.04 1.22 -11.83
CA HIS A 246 -14.82 2.60 -12.32
C HIS A 246 -13.90 3.39 -11.40
N MET A 247 -14.09 3.29 -10.09
CA MET A 247 -13.20 3.92 -9.10
C MET A 247 -11.78 3.35 -9.20
N MET A 248 -11.65 2.03 -9.39
CA MET A 248 -10.36 1.39 -9.55
C MET A 248 -9.59 1.89 -10.77
N VAL A 249 -10.26 2.21 -11.89
CA VAL A 249 -9.62 2.80 -13.07
C VAL A 249 -8.99 4.16 -12.75
N ALA A 250 -9.66 5.01 -11.98
CA ALA A 250 -9.10 6.29 -11.54
C ALA A 250 -7.87 6.12 -10.65
N ALA A 251 -7.85 5.08 -9.82
CA ALA A 251 -6.73 4.74 -8.95
C ALA A 251 -5.56 4.02 -9.66
N GLN A 252 -5.70 3.63 -10.94
CA GLN A 252 -4.61 3.05 -11.76
C GLN A 252 -3.63 4.12 -12.27
N ALA A 253 -3.32 5.10 -11.46
CA ALA A 253 -2.32 6.13 -11.72
C ALA A 253 -1.41 6.29 -10.50
N ILE A 254 -0.23 6.83 -10.69
CA ILE A 254 0.75 7.10 -9.63
C ILE A 254 0.82 8.63 -9.41
N PRO A 255 0.47 9.12 -8.21
CA PRO A 255 -0.23 8.43 -7.12
C PRO A 255 -1.71 8.15 -7.42
N HIS A 256 -2.39 9.07 -8.13
CA HIS A 256 -3.79 9.04 -8.50
C HIS A 256 -4.03 9.94 -9.71
N THR A 257 -5.10 9.73 -10.48
CA THR A 257 -5.49 10.63 -11.58
C THR A 257 -5.77 12.06 -11.10
N ASP A 258 -6.31 12.20 -9.89
CA ASP A 258 -6.46 13.49 -9.21
C ASP A 258 -5.26 13.74 -8.29
N ILE A 259 -4.24 14.40 -8.84
CA ILE A 259 -2.99 14.72 -8.13
C ILE A 259 -3.18 15.68 -6.95
N LYS A 260 -4.28 16.44 -6.91
CA LYS A 260 -4.59 17.35 -5.80
C LYS A 260 -4.77 16.64 -4.48
N ARG A 261 -5.09 15.36 -4.51
CA ARG A 261 -5.15 14.49 -3.32
C ARG A 261 -3.77 14.18 -2.73
N TYR A 262 -2.69 14.52 -3.45
CA TYR A 262 -1.31 14.21 -3.09
C TYR A 262 -0.41 15.46 -3.18
N PRO A 263 -0.69 16.51 -2.38
CA PRO A 263 0.05 17.77 -2.44
C PRO A 263 1.53 17.59 -2.11
N SER A 264 1.89 16.75 -1.15
CA SER A 264 3.29 16.51 -0.80
C SER A 264 4.08 15.80 -1.90
N VAL A 265 3.41 14.97 -2.70
CA VAL A 265 4.02 14.35 -3.88
C VAL A 265 4.20 15.37 -5.00
N TRP A 266 3.16 16.20 -5.22
CA TRP A 266 3.22 17.27 -6.22
C TRP A 266 4.42 18.21 -6.00
N GLU A 267 4.69 18.59 -4.76
CA GLU A 267 5.82 19.45 -4.40
C GLU A 267 7.18 18.82 -4.72
N ARG A 268 7.28 17.49 -4.66
CA ARG A 268 8.51 16.74 -4.94
C ARG A 268 8.75 16.48 -6.43
N LEU A 269 7.70 16.57 -7.26
CA LEU A 269 7.83 16.32 -8.69
C LEU A 269 8.62 17.44 -9.37
N ALA A 270 9.53 17.06 -10.26
CA ALA A 270 10.24 18.00 -11.10
C ALA A 270 9.23 18.77 -12.01
N PRO A 271 9.51 20.05 -12.38
CA PRO A 271 8.57 20.88 -13.13
C PRO A 271 8.10 20.25 -14.45
N ASN A 272 8.98 19.53 -15.14
CA ASN A 272 8.64 18.84 -16.39
C ASN A 272 7.70 17.65 -16.18
N LEU A 273 7.69 17.04 -14.99
CA LEU A 273 6.76 15.94 -14.67
C LEU A 273 5.40 16.47 -14.27
N ARG A 274 5.32 17.67 -13.68
CA ARG A 274 4.04 18.31 -13.32
C ARG A 274 3.18 18.65 -14.55
N GLN A 275 3.80 18.77 -15.73
CA GLN A 275 3.07 19.03 -16.98
C GLN A 275 2.33 17.79 -17.51
N LEU A 276 2.57 16.60 -16.92
CA LEU A 276 1.92 15.35 -17.34
C LEU A 276 0.55 15.13 -16.65
N PHE A 277 0.23 15.95 -15.66
CA PHE A 277 -1.06 16.00 -14.96
C PHE A 277 -1.87 17.21 -15.41
#